data_c7aee43bd3aa7e415a7331ef199ebe7e
#
_entry.id   c7aee43bd3aa7e415a7331ef199ebe7e
#
_cell.length_a   1.000
_cell.length_b   1.000
_cell.length_c   1.000
_cell.angle_alpha   90.00
_cell.angle_beta   90.00
_cell.angle_gamma   90.00
#
_symmetry.space_group_name_H-M   'P 1'
#
loop_
_entity.id
_entity.type
_entity.pdbx_description
1 polymer ?
#
loop_
_entity_poly.entity_id
_entity_poly.type
_entity_poly.pdbx_seq_one_letter_code
_entity_poly.pdbx_strand_id
1 'polypeptide(L)'
;MLEGLACDVRHPHQRLIVMPNDGAEAVLGLIALAQRELLLKQFKLESPEVLQALDDAHARGVRVCVMLNPHTSGGTRWNDPAFERLKAAGVDVAWTSDRFPVTHEKSMVIDRKEVLISTFNLSNKYFTQTRDYGIVSFATEVVEQVIAGFEADWEDRDFEPDLTVGLFWSNEYSRTQIARLIDEARHTLDIQHPKFVDAVILERIIQARKRGVKVRVLCGGKHGISDWDIYDTFASLRIMENAGVKIRRQKHLKLHAKLIIVDGRYAQTGSMNLDRSAFDVRRELGVGSDAEDVLMRLKRIFEADWDQAHAYEAPDPLDPAAHDDGELIPDPEFVHE
;
A
#
# COMPACT_ATOMS: atom_id res chain seq x y z
N MET A 1 -29.01 12.45 -2.59
CA MET A 1 -28.36 12.93 -1.36
C MET A 1 -27.32 11.88 -0.98
N LEU A 2 -26.06 12.15 -1.34
CA LEU A 2 -24.90 11.33 -0.98
C LEU A 2 -24.02 12.21 -0.08
N GLU A 3 -24.55 12.57 1.07
CA GLU A 3 -23.79 13.16 2.14
C GLU A 3 -23.17 12.03 2.96
N GLY A 4 -21.86 12.03 3.09
CA GLY A 4 -21.16 11.36 4.17
C GLY A 4 -20.34 10.14 3.81
N LEU A 5 -19.29 10.27 2.98
CA LEU A 5 -18.32 9.17 2.83
C LEU A 5 -16.89 9.66 2.77
N ALA A 6 -16.39 10.57 3.31
CA ALA A 6 -14.93 10.76 3.41
C ALA A 6 -14.47 12.15 3.85
N CYS A 7 -15.36 13.12 3.95
CA CYS A 7 -14.89 14.50 4.03
C CYS A 7 -14.88 15.15 5.42
N ASP A 8 -15.32 14.46 6.47
CA ASP A 8 -15.41 15.10 7.80
C ASP A 8 -14.51 14.50 8.90
N VAL A 9 -13.80 13.42 8.61
CA VAL A 9 -12.83 12.89 9.58
C VAL A 9 -11.51 13.65 9.42
N ARG A 10 -11.39 14.78 10.08
CA ARG A 10 -10.10 15.47 10.23
C ARG A 10 -9.22 14.65 11.15
N HIS A 11 -8.12 14.09 10.61
CA HIS A 11 -7.12 13.37 11.39
C HIS A 11 -5.92 14.31 11.70
N PRO A 12 -6.04 15.23 12.69
CA PRO A 12 -4.96 16.16 13.01
C PRO A 12 -3.71 15.48 13.58
N HIS A 13 -3.77 14.16 13.76
CA HIS A 13 -2.75 13.36 14.41
C HIS A 13 -2.29 12.21 13.50
N GLN A 14 -1.79 12.55 12.31
CA GLN A 14 -1.14 11.61 11.43
C GLN A 14 0.30 12.03 11.13
N ARG A 15 1.16 11.05 10.87
CA ARG A 15 2.56 11.27 10.44
C ARG A 15 2.84 10.43 9.20
N LEU A 16 3.46 11.05 8.19
CA LEU A 16 3.87 10.37 6.96
C LEU A 16 5.28 9.81 7.10
N ILE A 17 5.44 8.56 6.68
CA ILE A 17 6.73 7.90 6.41
C ILE A 17 6.88 7.75 4.90
N VAL A 18 8.04 8.09 4.37
CA VAL A 18 8.35 8.04 2.93
C VAL A 18 9.63 7.23 2.71
N MET A 19 9.53 6.15 1.96
CA MET A 19 10.70 5.38 1.55
C MET A 19 11.23 5.85 0.17
N PRO A 20 12.56 5.88 0.01
CA PRO A 20 13.62 5.53 0.94
C PRO A 20 14.05 6.69 1.85
N ASN A 21 13.40 7.85 1.80
CA ASN A 21 13.82 9.09 2.47
C ASN A 21 13.97 8.94 4.00
N ASP A 22 13.05 8.21 4.64
CA ASP A 22 13.04 8.04 6.10
C ASP A 22 13.73 6.71 6.53
N GLY A 23 13.98 5.81 5.58
CA GLY A 23 14.71 4.57 5.79
C GLY A 23 14.11 3.62 6.84
N ALA A 24 14.86 2.58 7.19
CA ALA A 24 14.46 1.60 8.21
C ALA A 24 14.25 2.23 9.60
N GLU A 25 14.98 3.31 9.90
CA GLU A 25 14.95 3.99 11.20
C GLU A 25 13.55 4.45 11.60
N ALA A 26 12.73 4.83 10.62
CA ALA A 26 11.35 5.24 10.88
C ALA A 26 10.49 4.09 11.45
N VAL A 27 10.72 2.85 10.98
CA VAL A 27 10.02 1.65 11.44
C VAL A 27 10.63 1.13 12.76
N LEU A 28 11.97 1.08 12.82
CA LEU A 28 12.69 0.65 14.02
C LEU A 28 12.37 1.55 15.22
N GLY A 29 12.26 2.86 14.99
CA GLY A 29 11.84 3.83 16.01
C GLY A 29 10.44 3.56 16.55
N LEU A 30 9.48 3.15 15.71
CA LEU A 30 8.14 2.76 16.16
C LEU A 30 8.18 1.49 17.02
N ILE A 31 8.93 0.46 16.61
CA ILE A 31 9.08 -0.77 17.42
C ILE A 31 9.73 -0.48 18.75
N ALA A 32 10.71 0.42 18.79
CA ALA A 32 11.40 0.82 20.02
C ALA A 32 10.48 1.56 21.00
N LEU A 33 9.44 2.25 20.53
CA LEU A 33 8.46 2.94 21.37
C LEU A 33 7.51 1.98 22.12
N ALA A 34 7.35 0.75 21.64
CA ALA A 34 6.44 -0.22 22.23
C ALA A 34 6.84 -0.54 23.70
N GLN A 35 5.87 -0.40 24.61
CA GLN A 35 6.05 -0.64 26.06
C GLN A 35 5.16 -1.77 26.58
N ARG A 36 4.03 -2.06 25.94
CA ARG A 36 3.03 -3.03 26.40
C ARG A 36 2.70 -4.06 25.34
N GLU A 37 2.35 -3.62 24.14
CA GLU A 37 1.83 -4.48 23.07
C GLU A 37 2.28 -3.98 21.70
N LEU A 38 2.65 -4.91 20.84
CA LEU A 38 2.92 -4.67 19.43
C LEU A 38 2.18 -5.74 18.62
N LEU A 39 1.26 -5.31 17.74
CA LEU A 39 0.52 -6.18 16.84
C LEU A 39 1.02 -5.90 15.41
N LEU A 40 1.58 -6.89 14.74
CA LEU A 40 2.13 -6.77 13.40
C LEU A 40 1.43 -7.74 12.45
N LYS A 41 0.83 -7.24 11.37
CA LYS A 41 0.37 -8.04 10.25
C LYS A 41 1.18 -7.68 9.01
N GLN A 42 1.80 -8.67 8.37
CA GLN A 42 2.76 -8.40 7.31
C GLN A 42 2.74 -9.44 6.20
N PHE A 43 2.74 -8.95 4.95
CA PHE A 43 2.86 -9.82 3.78
C PHE A 43 4.26 -10.42 3.67
N LYS A 44 5.32 -9.61 3.87
CA LYS A 44 6.71 -10.06 3.77
C LYS A 44 7.58 -9.41 4.85
N LEU A 45 8.25 -10.24 5.66
CA LEU A 45 9.15 -9.83 6.75
C LEU A 45 10.49 -10.55 6.61
N GLU A 46 11.51 -9.82 6.19
CA GLU A 46 12.86 -10.37 5.96
C GLU A 46 13.98 -9.52 6.55
N SER A 47 13.72 -8.23 6.92
CA SER A 47 14.77 -7.36 7.47
C SER A 47 15.33 -7.93 8.77
N PRO A 48 16.65 -8.24 8.82
CA PRO A 48 17.29 -8.72 10.04
C PRO A 48 17.17 -7.71 11.17
N GLU A 49 17.22 -6.40 10.86
CA GLU A 49 17.13 -5.32 11.84
C GLU A 49 15.72 -5.23 12.44
N VAL A 50 14.68 -5.41 11.63
CA VAL A 50 13.28 -5.42 12.11
C VAL A 50 13.05 -6.67 12.97
N LEU A 51 13.50 -7.84 12.52
CA LEU A 51 13.40 -9.07 13.30
C LEU A 51 14.11 -8.93 14.65
N GLN A 52 15.31 -8.35 14.68
CA GLN A 52 16.02 -8.10 15.93
C GLN A 52 15.28 -7.11 16.84
N ALA A 53 14.70 -6.05 16.28
CA ALA A 53 13.91 -5.08 17.05
C ALA A 53 12.65 -5.72 17.67
N LEU A 54 12.01 -6.67 16.98
CA LEU A 54 10.88 -7.44 17.53
C LEU A 54 11.32 -8.37 18.66
N ASP A 55 12.45 -9.08 18.49
CA ASP A 55 13.05 -9.91 19.55
C ASP A 55 13.40 -9.06 20.78
N ASP A 56 14.00 -7.88 20.58
CA ASP A 56 14.37 -6.95 21.65
C ASP A 56 13.13 -6.38 22.36
N ALA A 57 12.05 -6.08 21.62
CA ALA A 57 10.79 -5.64 22.21
C ALA A 57 10.19 -6.74 23.10
N HIS A 58 10.17 -7.99 22.62
CA HIS A 58 9.73 -9.14 23.40
C HIS A 58 10.59 -9.33 24.66
N ALA A 59 11.91 -9.25 24.53
CA ALA A 59 12.84 -9.36 25.66
C ALA A 59 12.65 -8.24 26.72
N ARG A 60 12.17 -7.05 26.33
CA ARG A 60 11.77 -5.98 27.26
C ARG A 60 10.44 -6.25 27.98
N GLY A 61 9.74 -7.34 27.65
CA GLY A 61 8.44 -7.70 28.22
C GLY A 61 7.23 -7.14 27.46
N VAL A 62 7.43 -6.60 26.24
CA VAL A 62 6.34 -6.22 25.35
C VAL A 62 5.64 -7.47 24.82
N ARG A 63 4.32 -7.51 24.85
CA ARG A 63 3.54 -8.54 24.17
C ARG A 63 3.64 -8.31 22.66
N VAL A 64 4.40 -9.12 21.97
CA VAL A 64 4.58 -9.04 20.52
C VAL A 64 3.77 -10.14 19.86
N CYS A 65 2.77 -9.75 19.03
CA CYS A 65 1.94 -10.67 18.24
C CYS A 65 2.15 -10.38 16.76
N VAL A 66 2.54 -11.40 16.00
CA VAL A 66 2.88 -11.25 14.57
C VAL A 66 2.05 -12.22 13.74
N MET A 67 1.34 -11.69 12.73
CA MET A 67 0.73 -12.50 11.66
C MET A 67 1.50 -12.32 10.36
N LEU A 68 1.92 -13.43 9.77
CA LEU A 68 2.65 -13.45 8.50
C LEU A 68 1.85 -14.18 7.43
N ASN A 69 1.88 -13.62 6.22
CA ASN A 69 1.29 -14.29 5.07
C ASN A 69 2.08 -15.58 4.75
N PRO A 70 1.42 -16.76 4.63
CA PRO A 70 2.11 -18.05 4.51
C PRO A 70 2.81 -18.25 3.17
N HIS A 71 2.24 -17.74 2.08
CA HIS A 71 2.78 -17.91 0.72
C HIS A 71 2.28 -16.82 -0.22
N THR A 72 3.05 -16.50 -1.23
CA THR A 72 2.65 -15.61 -2.32
C THR A 72 1.62 -16.27 -3.23
N SER A 73 1.04 -15.50 -4.15
CA SER A 73 0.17 -16.04 -5.21
C SER A 73 0.88 -17.11 -6.06
N GLY A 74 2.21 -17.05 -6.19
CA GLY A 74 3.06 -18.06 -6.86
C GLY A 74 3.50 -19.22 -5.97
N GLY A 75 3.03 -19.29 -4.71
CA GLY A 75 3.34 -20.38 -3.78
C GLY A 75 4.68 -20.25 -3.04
N THR A 76 5.42 -19.16 -3.21
CA THR A 76 6.71 -18.95 -2.52
C THR A 76 6.48 -18.66 -1.04
N ARG A 77 7.25 -19.31 -0.18
CA ARG A 77 7.17 -19.22 1.28
C ARG A 77 8.28 -18.37 1.89
N TRP A 78 8.27 -17.08 1.61
CA TRP A 78 9.35 -16.15 2.03
C TRP A 78 9.43 -15.96 3.55
N ASN A 79 8.31 -16.09 4.25
CA ASN A 79 8.24 -15.81 5.68
C ASN A 79 8.62 -16.99 6.59
N ASP A 80 8.90 -18.19 6.04
CA ASP A 80 9.26 -19.35 6.87
C ASP A 80 10.45 -19.06 7.80
N PRO A 81 11.57 -18.45 7.35
CA PRO A 81 12.68 -18.15 8.24
C PRO A 81 12.32 -17.15 9.35
N ALA A 82 11.52 -16.12 9.03
CA ALA A 82 11.06 -15.14 10.02
C ALA A 82 10.12 -15.78 11.05
N PHE A 83 9.19 -16.61 10.58
CA PHE A 83 8.25 -17.34 11.43
C PHE A 83 8.97 -18.23 12.43
N GLU A 84 9.90 -19.07 11.98
CA GLU A 84 10.66 -19.97 12.86
C GLU A 84 11.55 -19.21 13.83
N ARG A 85 12.17 -18.09 13.42
CA ARG A 85 12.97 -17.24 14.30
C ARG A 85 12.12 -16.64 15.43
N LEU A 86 11.01 -16.00 15.08
CA LEU A 86 10.11 -15.37 16.05
C LEU A 86 9.53 -16.38 17.02
N LYS A 87 9.13 -17.55 16.53
CA LYS A 87 8.65 -18.66 17.36
C LYS A 87 9.72 -19.17 18.33
N ALA A 88 10.95 -19.32 17.85
CA ALA A 88 12.07 -19.73 18.70
C ALA A 88 12.42 -18.68 19.77
N ALA A 89 12.19 -17.38 19.50
CA ALA A 89 12.36 -16.30 20.46
C ALA A 89 11.21 -16.20 21.49
N GLY A 90 10.13 -16.98 21.32
CA GLY A 90 8.96 -16.97 22.20
C GLY A 90 7.92 -15.89 21.87
N VAL A 91 8.03 -15.28 20.71
CA VAL A 91 7.05 -14.30 20.19
C VAL A 91 5.77 -15.04 19.79
N ASP A 92 4.60 -14.45 20.05
CA ASP A 92 3.31 -14.96 19.58
C ASP A 92 3.25 -14.76 18.05
N VAL A 93 3.52 -15.80 17.27
CA VAL A 93 3.51 -15.76 15.80
C VAL A 93 2.50 -16.74 15.23
N ALA A 94 1.72 -16.28 14.24
CA ALA A 94 0.73 -17.08 13.51
C ALA A 94 0.82 -16.82 12.01
N TRP A 95 0.40 -17.80 11.22
CA TRP A 95 0.07 -17.57 9.81
C TRP A 95 -1.26 -16.84 9.72
N THR A 96 -1.41 -15.99 8.71
CA THR A 96 -2.69 -15.33 8.45
C THR A 96 -3.76 -16.34 8.05
N SER A 97 -5.02 -15.99 8.30
CA SER A 97 -6.18 -16.87 8.06
C SER A 97 -6.30 -17.33 6.61
N ASP A 98 -6.65 -18.60 6.41
CA ASP A 98 -6.95 -19.22 5.11
C ASP A 98 -8.23 -18.66 4.45
N ARG A 99 -9.00 -17.82 5.13
CA ARG A 99 -10.17 -17.11 4.56
C ARG A 99 -9.77 -16.22 3.39
N PHE A 100 -8.52 -15.77 3.35
CA PHE A 100 -7.95 -14.98 2.27
C PHE A 100 -6.80 -15.75 1.61
N PRO A 101 -6.85 -15.98 0.29
CA PRO A 101 -5.76 -16.68 -0.40
C PRO A 101 -4.40 -16.00 -0.23
N VAL A 102 -4.42 -14.69 -0.02
CA VAL A 102 -3.24 -13.88 0.32
C VAL A 102 -3.66 -12.77 1.28
N THR A 103 -2.93 -12.62 2.37
CA THR A 103 -2.99 -11.42 3.21
C THR A 103 -1.86 -10.48 2.80
N HIS A 104 -2.23 -9.41 2.10
CA HIS A 104 -1.27 -8.42 1.60
C HIS A 104 -1.24 -7.14 2.43
N GLU A 105 -2.04 -7.08 3.48
CA GLU A 105 -2.04 -6.02 4.50
C GLU A 105 -0.66 -5.84 5.13
N LYS A 106 -0.31 -4.59 5.43
CA LYS A 106 0.92 -4.19 6.10
C LYS A 106 0.58 -3.16 7.16
N SER A 107 0.35 -3.66 8.39
CA SER A 107 -0.04 -2.82 9.52
C SER A 107 0.73 -3.17 10.78
N MET A 108 0.99 -2.17 11.62
CA MET A 108 1.64 -2.34 12.92
C MET A 108 0.98 -1.43 13.95
N VAL A 109 0.39 -2.02 14.98
CA VAL A 109 -0.20 -1.28 16.10
C VAL A 109 0.77 -1.28 17.27
N ILE A 110 0.96 -0.12 17.91
CA ILE A 110 1.84 0.07 19.06
C ILE A 110 1.00 0.53 20.26
N ASP A 111 1.04 -0.25 21.33
CA ASP A 111 0.44 0.05 22.64
C ASP A 111 -1.05 0.40 22.59
N ARG A 112 -1.77 -0.02 21.52
CA ARG A 112 -3.17 0.34 21.24
C ARG A 112 -3.42 1.86 21.15
N LYS A 113 -2.38 2.64 20.75
CA LYS A 113 -2.41 4.10 20.70
C LYS A 113 -2.08 4.67 19.33
N GLU A 114 -1.28 3.98 18.57
CA GLU A 114 -0.89 4.36 17.24
C GLU A 114 -0.83 3.16 16.30
N VAL A 115 -1.08 3.41 15.02
CA VAL A 115 -1.01 2.39 13.98
C VAL A 115 -0.29 2.90 12.75
N LEU A 116 0.70 2.15 12.28
CA LEU A 116 1.29 2.30 10.96
C LEU A 116 0.50 1.45 9.97
N ILE A 117 0.07 2.06 8.86
CA ILE A 117 -0.46 1.40 7.66
C ILE A 117 0.44 1.78 6.50
N SER A 118 1.00 0.80 5.79
CA SER A 118 2.04 1.07 4.80
C SER A 118 1.83 0.38 3.46
N THR A 119 2.53 0.89 2.44
CA THR A 119 2.65 0.24 1.14
C THR A 119 3.79 -0.77 1.12
N PHE A 120 4.82 -0.55 1.92
CA PHE A 120 6.08 -1.30 1.93
C PHE A 120 6.04 -2.56 2.78
N ASN A 121 6.77 -3.56 2.32
CA ASN A 121 7.11 -4.73 3.11
C ASN A 121 8.31 -4.45 4.03
N LEU A 122 8.50 -5.26 5.05
CA LEU A 122 9.60 -5.13 6.00
C LEU A 122 10.82 -5.93 5.52
N SER A 123 11.43 -5.45 4.43
CA SER A 123 12.73 -5.93 3.94
C SER A 123 13.59 -4.77 3.46
N ASN A 124 14.92 -4.93 3.49
CA ASN A 124 15.88 -3.84 3.26
C ASN A 124 15.73 -3.15 1.91
N LYS A 125 15.29 -3.89 0.90
CA LYS A 125 14.99 -3.37 -0.43
C LYS A 125 13.94 -2.26 -0.41
N TYR A 126 12.87 -2.42 0.38
CA TYR A 126 11.81 -1.41 0.49
C TYR A 126 12.25 -0.16 1.26
N PHE A 127 13.23 -0.31 2.15
CA PHE A 127 13.78 0.83 2.89
C PHE A 127 14.77 1.68 2.09
N THR A 128 15.36 1.11 1.00
CA THR A 128 16.50 1.75 0.32
C THR A 128 16.32 1.98 -1.18
N GLN A 129 15.44 1.22 -1.86
CA GLN A 129 15.39 1.18 -3.33
C GLN A 129 14.03 1.52 -3.92
N THR A 130 12.96 1.51 -3.10
CA THR A 130 11.59 1.71 -3.58
C THR A 130 11.02 3.04 -3.15
N ARG A 131 10.13 3.60 -3.98
CA ARG A 131 9.20 4.63 -3.55
C ARG A 131 8.01 3.96 -2.91
N ASP A 132 7.83 4.22 -1.61
CA ASP A 132 6.75 3.70 -0.79
C ASP A 132 6.31 4.73 0.25
N TYR A 133 5.11 4.52 0.82
CA TYR A 133 4.53 5.38 1.83
C TYR A 133 3.98 4.59 3.01
N GLY A 134 3.98 5.21 4.19
CA GLY A 134 3.28 4.74 5.37
C GLY A 134 2.66 5.90 6.11
N ILE A 135 1.45 5.73 6.63
CA ILE A 135 0.81 6.70 7.51
C ILE A 135 0.74 6.08 8.90
N VAL A 136 1.29 6.80 9.88
CA VAL A 136 1.09 6.52 11.31
C VAL A 136 -0.08 7.37 11.77
N SER A 137 -1.16 6.73 12.23
CA SER A 137 -2.33 7.38 12.78
C SER A 137 -2.40 7.22 14.28
N PHE A 138 -2.79 8.31 14.97
CA PHE A 138 -3.03 8.36 16.41
C PHE A 138 -4.52 8.54 16.72
N ALA A 139 -5.39 8.51 15.70
CA ALA A 139 -6.83 8.61 15.87
C ALA A 139 -7.36 7.32 16.50
N THR A 140 -8.03 7.44 17.63
CA THR A 140 -8.50 6.30 18.43
C THR A 140 -9.37 5.35 17.62
N GLU A 141 -10.32 5.88 16.85
CA GLU A 141 -11.23 5.10 16.00
C GLU A 141 -10.51 4.32 14.89
N VAL A 142 -9.44 4.88 14.32
CA VAL A 142 -8.59 4.21 13.33
C VAL A 142 -7.84 3.06 14.00
N VAL A 143 -7.21 3.34 15.14
CA VAL A 143 -6.43 2.34 15.90
C VAL A 143 -7.31 1.18 16.36
N GLU A 144 -8.48 1.49 16.97
CA GLU A 144 -9.42 0.47 17.45
C GLU A 144 -9.95 -0.41 16.32
N GLN A 145 -10.24 0.16 15.15
CA GLN A 145 -10.73 -0.62 14.02
C GLN A 145 -9.64 -1.54 13.44
N VAL A 146 -8.38 -1.08 13.36
CA VAL A 146 -7.28 -1.95 12.91
C VAL A 146 -7.04 -3.08 13.91
N ILE A 147 -7.12 -2.79 15.23
CA ILE A 147 -7.04 -3.82 16.26
C ILE A 147 -8.17 -4.85 16.11
N ALA A 148 -9.42 -4.38 15.95
CA ALA A 148 -10.56 -5.28 15.76
C ALA A 148 -10.39 -6.18 14.53
N GLY A 149 -9.87 -5.65 13.42
CA GLY A 149 -9.55 -6.43 12.23
C GLY A 149 -8.38 -7.40 12.44
N PHE A 150 -7.37 -7.00 13.22
CA PHE A 150 -6.27 -7.89 13.60
C PHE A 150 -6.76 -9.05 14.47
N GLU A 151 -7.52 -8.76 15.54
CA GLU A 151 -8.04 -9.76 16.47
C GLU A 151 -9.03 -10.72 15.78
N ALA A 152 -9.86 -10.21 14.86
CA ALA A 152 -10.76 -11.04 14.07
C ALA A 152 -10.02 -12.02 13.18
N ASP A 153 -8.97 -11.56 12.47
CA ASP A 153 -8.16 -12.43 11.63
C ASP A 153 -7.31 -13.42 12.46
N TRP A 154 -6.88 -13.02 13.68
CA TRP A 154 -6.15 -13.89 14.61
C TRP A 154 -7.03 -15.04 15.14
N GLU A 155 -8.30 -14.74 15.39
CA GLU A 155 -9.29 -15.70 15.93
C GLU A 155 -10.11 -16.39 14.83
N ASP A 156 -9.80 -16.14 13.57
CA ASP A 156 -10.51 -16.67 12.37
C ASP A 156 -12.03 -16.42 12.40
N ARG A 157 -12.44 -15.21 12.77
CA ARG A 157 -13.84 -14.79 12.82
C ARG A 157 -14.15 -13.64 11.85
N ASP A 158 -15.43 -13.40 11.61
CA ASP A 158 -15.90 -12.32 10.75
C ASP A 158 -15.53 -10.94 11.31
N PHE A 159 -15.26 -10.02 10.41
CA PHE A 159 -14.96 -8.62 10.70
C PHE A 159 -15.76 -7.72 9.76
N GLU A 160 -16.57 -6.84 10.34
CA GLU A 160 -17.35 -5.83 9.63
C GLU A 160 -16.75 -4.45 9.95
N PRO A 161 -16.13 -3.76 8.97
CA PRO A 161 -15.53 -2.45 9.21
C PRO A 161 -16.56 -1.33 9.24
N ASP A 162 -16.32 -0.31 10.07
CA ASP A 162 -16.98 0.98 9.97
C ASP A 162 -16.34 1.77 8.81
N LEU A 163 -17.07 1.98 7.73
CA LEU A 163 -16.56 2.64 6.52
C LEU A 163 -16.42 4.17 6.68
N THR A 164 -16.85 4.75 7.81
CA THR A 164 -16.75 6.19 8.08
C THR A 164 -15.41 6.59 8.68
N VAL A 165 -14.60 5.65 9.14
CA VAL A 165 -13.33 5.88 9.87
C VAL A 165 -12.16 6.31 8.97
N GLY A 166 -12.36 6.35 7.64
CA GLY A 166 -11.28 6.71 6.70
C GLY A 166 -10.30 5.57 6.42
N LEU A 167 -10.67 4.33 6.73
CA LEU A 167 -9.96 3.13 6.35
C LEU A 167 -10.59 2.50 5.10
N PHE A 168 -9.73 1.90 4.28
CA PHE A 168 -10.10 1.22 3.04
C PHE A 168 -9.82 -0.27 3.19
N TRP A 169 -10.86 -1.05 3.47
CA TRP A 169 -10.75 -2.49 3.64
C TRP A 169 -11.16 -3.24 2.37
N SER A 170 -10.37 -4.20 1.95
CA SER A 170 -10.84 -5.25 1.04
C SER A 170 -11.71 -6.25 1.86
N ASN A 171 -12.53 -7.13 1.29
CA ASN A 171 -12.70 -7.43 -0.12
C ASN A 171 -13.85 -6.64 -0.75
N GLU A 172 -14.87 -6.28 -0.03
CA GLU A 172 -16.13 -5.82 -0.59
C GLU A 172 -16.18 -4.30 -0.76
N TYR A 173 -15.39 -3.56 0.02
CA TYR A 173 -15.61 -2.12 0.20
C TYR A 173 -14.64 -1.24 -0.58
N SER A 174 -13.35 -1.61 -0.61
CA SER A 174 -12.28 -0.71 -1.06
C SER A 174 -12.39 -0.27 -2.52
N ARG A 175 -12.83 -1.15 -3.45
CA ARG A 175 -13.07 -0.75 -4.85
C ARG A 175 -14.07 0.40 -4.93
N THR A 176 -15.20 0.27 -4.24
CA THR A 176 -16.25 1.29 -4.22
C THR A 176 -15.79 2.58 -3.55
N GLN A 177 -15.04 2.48 -2.45
CA GLN A 177 -14.48 3.64 -1.76
C GLN A 177 -13.47 4.40 -2.64
N ILE A 178 -12.53 3.69 -3.29
CA ILE A 178 -11.54 4.30 -4.19
C ILE A 178 -12.21 4.89 -5.44
N ALA A 179 -13.20 4.18 -6.02
CA ALA A 179 -13.96 4.70 -7.16
C ALA A 179 -14.67 6.02 -6.81
N ARG A 180 -15.32 6.10 -5.65
CA ARG A 180 -15.96 7.33 -5.16
C ARG A 180 -14.95 8.43 -4.90
N LEU A 181 -13.81 8.12 -4.31
CA LEU A 181 -12.72 9.08 -4.09
C LEU A 181 -12.26 9.70 -5.42
N ILE A 182 -12.11 8.90 -6.47
CA ILE A 182 -11.76 9.39 -7.82
C ILE A 182 -12.88 10.25 -8.42
N ASP A 183 -14.15 9.89 -8.17
CA ASP A 183 -15.31 10.66 -8.65
C ASP A 183 -15.43 12.03 -7.97
N GLU A 184 -14.90 12.20 -6.77
CA GLU A 184 -14.88 13.47 -6.02
C GLU A 184 -13.88 14.48 -6.59
N ALA A 185 -12.89 14.03 -7.39
CA ALA A 185 -11.91 14.93 -8.01
C ALA A 185 -12.57 16.00 -8.89
N ARG A 186 -12.24 17.29 -8.64
CA ARG A 186 -12.75 18.46 -9.35
C ARG A 186 -11.67 19.18 -10.15
N HIS A 187 -10.44 19.20 -9.65
CA HIS A 187 -9.34 19.98 -10.24
C HIS A 187 -8.16 19.11 -10.64
N THR A 188 -7.66 18.29 -9.71
CA THR A 188 -6.47 17.47 -9.92
C THR A 188 -6.66 16.06 -9.35
N LEU A 189 -6.09 15.09 -10.05
CA LEU A 189 -6.00 13.72 -9.60
C LEU A 189 -4.58 13.23 -9.90
N ASP A 190 -3.79 13.02 -8.85
CA ASP A 190 -2.42 12.54 -8.94
C ASP A 190 -2.35 11.11 -8.42
N ILE A 191 -1.87 10.20 -9.25
CA ILE A 191 -1.80 8.77 -8.94
C ILE A 191 -0.36 8.30 -9.10
N GLN A 192 0.17 7.62 -8.09
CA GLN A 192 1.48 6.97 -8.14
C GLN A 192 1.28 5.49 -7.80
N HIS A 193 1.34 4.63 -8.83
CA HIS A 193 0.90 3.25 -8.70
C HIS A 193 1.58 2.32 -9.72
N PRO A 194 1.98 1.09 -9.34
CA PRO A 194 2.61 0.15 -10.26
C PRO A 194 1.61 -0.53 -11.22
N LYS A 195 0.38 -0.80 -10.79
CA LYS A 195 -0.61 -1.61 -11.53
C LYS A 195 -1.89 -0.85 -11.84
N PHE A 196 -2.47 -1.09 -13.02
CA PHE A 196 -3.74 -0.54 -13.47
C PHE A 196 -4.52 -1.63 -14.22
N VAL A 197 -5.10 -2.58 -13.50
CA VAL A 197 -5.76 -3.79 -14.04
C VAL A 197 -7.27 -3.80 -13.77
N ASP A 198 -7.74 -3.08 -12.74
CA ASP A 198 -9.17 -3.03 -12.43
C ASP A 198 -9.93 -2.10 -13.38
N ALA A 199 -10.86 -2.67 -14.14
CA ALA A 199 -11.61 -1.95 -15.18
C ALA A 199 -12.51 -0.84 -14.61
N VAL A 200 -13.05 -1.00 -13.38
CA VAL A 200 -13.89 0.01 -12.74
C VAL A 200 -13.04 1.24 -12.39
N ILE A 201 -11.88 1.02 -11.79
CA ILE A 201 -10.97 2.12 -11.44
C ILE A 201 -10.44 2.81 -12.69
N LEU A 202 -10.05 2.06 -13.71
CA LEU A 202 -9.66 2.61 -15.01
C LEU A 202 -10.75 3.52 -15.59
N GLU A 203 -11.99 3.05 -15.59
CA GLU A 203 -13.15 3.81 -16.07
C GLU A 203 -13.31 5.11 -15.30
N ARG A 204 -13.22 5.10 -13.94
CA ARG A 204 -13.34 6.31 -13.11
C ARG A 204 -12.22 7.32 -13.36
N ILE A 205 -10.99 6.88 -13.57
CA ILE A 205 -9.87 7.74 -13.93
C ILE A 205 -10.16 8.45 -15.28
N ILE A 206 -10.64 7.72 -16.28
CA ILE A 206 -11.01 8.26 -17.58
C ILE A 206 -12.18 9.25 -17.45
N GLN A 207 -13.20 8.95 -16.66
CA GLN A 207 -14.33 9.85 -16.44
C GLN A 207 -13.87 11.13 -15.71
N ALA A 208 -12.96 11.04 -14.74
CA ALA A 208 -12.38 12.24 -14.12
C ALA A 208 -11.70 13.12 -15.18
N ARG A 209 -10.91 12.53 -16.08
CA ARG A 209 -10.30 13.28 -17.19
C ARG A 209 -11.33 13.92 -18.12
N LYS A 210 -12.43 13.21 -18.46
CA LYS A 210 -13.53 13.73 -19.28
C LYS A 210 -14.29 14.88 -18.59
N ARG A 211 -14.37 14.88 -17.26
CA ARG A 211 -14.92 16.02 -16.48
C ARG A 211 -14.01 17.26 -16.48
N GLY A 212 -12.82 17.17 -17.07
CA GLY A 212 -11.85 18.27 -17.13
C GLY A 212 -10.82 18.26 -15.99
N VAL A 213 -10.81 17.25 -15.14
CA VAL A 213 -9.79 17.08 -14.10
C VAL A 213 -8.42 16.92 -14.74
N LYS A 214 -7.40 17.54 -14.18
CA LYS A 214 -6.00 17.32 -14.56
C LYS A 214 -5.52 16.03 -13.92
N VAL A 215 -5.46 14.96 -14.71
CA VAL A 215 -5.05 13.64 -14.23
C VAL A 215 -3.58 13.39 -14.59
N ARG A 216 -2.77 13.04 -13.60
CA ARG A 216 -1.37 12.64 -13.75
C ARG A 216 -1.14 11.26 -13.13
N VAL A 217 -0.38 10.43 -13.83
CA VAL A 217 -0.03 9.07 -13.41
C VAL A 217 1.48 8.90 -13.43
N LEU A 218 2.06 8.53 -12.30
CA LEU A 218 3.40 7.98 -12.20
C LEU A 218 3.30 6.45 -12.17
N CYS A 219 3.91 5.79 -13.15
CA CYS A 219 3.99 4.33 -13.25
C CYS A 219 5.45 3.85 -13.16
N GLY A 220 5.66 2.58 -12.89
CA GLY A 220 6.98 1.96 -12.71
C GLY A 220 7.51 1.18 -13.94
N GLY A 221 6.79 1.17 -15.05
CA GLY A 221 7.08 0.24 -16.14
C GLY A 221 6.76 -1.20 -15.72
N LYS A 222 7.65 -2.14 -16.00
CA LYS A 222 7.47 -3.56 -15.62
C LYS A 222 7.64 -3.83 -14.12
N HIS A 223 8.32 -2.97 -13.39
CA HIS A 223 8.56 -3.16 -11.96
C HIS A 223 7.29 -3.10 -11.14
N GLY A 224 7.11 -4.04 -10.23
CA GLY A 224 5.93 -4.14 -9.38
C GLY A 224 4.68 -4.65 -10.10
N ILE A 225 4.82 -5.19 -11.32
CA ILE A 225 3.76 -5.81 -12.09
C ILE A 225 4.04 -7.30 -12.20
N SER A 226 3.06 -8.13 -11.83
CA SER A 226 3.14 -9.58 -12.05
C SER A 226 3.08 -9.90 -13.56
N ASP A 227 3.75 -10.94 -14.03
CA ASP A 227 3.81 -11.29 -15.45
C ASP A 227 2.42 -11.38 -16.10
N TRP A 228 1.43 -11.91 -15.38
CA TRP A 228 0.05 -12.01 -15.85
C TRP A 228 -0.72 -10.68 -15.89
N ASP A 229 -0.24 -9.62 -15.21
CA ASP A 229 -0.85 -8.30 -15.16
C ASP A 229 -0.19 -7.29 -16.13
N ILE A 230 0.93 -7.65 -16.78
CA ILE A 230 1.69 -6.76 -17.67
C ILE A 230 0.83 -6.29 -18.82
N TYR A 231 0.18 -7.22 -19.54
CA TYR A 231 -0.66 -6.91 -20.70
C TYR A 231 -1.79 -5.96 -20.33
N ASP A 232 -2.50 -6.25 -19.26
CA ASP A 232 -3.64 -5.44 -18.80
C ASP A 232 -3.18 -4.07 -18.30
N THR A 233 -2.06 -3.99 -17.60
CA THR A 233 -1.50 -2.71 -17.15
C THR A 233 -1.07 -1.85 -18.33
N PHE A 234 -0.36 -2.38 -19.31
CA PHE A 234 0.07 -1.63 -20.48
C PHE A 234 -1.11 -1.19 -21.35
N ALA A 235 -2.10 -2.07 -21.54
CA ALA A 235 -3.34 -1.70 -22.24
C ALA A 235 -4.06 -0.56 -21.51
N SER A 236 -4.19 -0.64 -20.19
CA SER A 236 -4.81 0.40 -19.38
C SER A 236 -4.08 1.74 -19.44
N LEU A 237 -2.74 1.72 -19.39
CA LEU A 237 -1.92 2.95 -19.55
C LEU A 237 -2.15 3.59 -20.92
N ARG A 238 -2.15 2.81 -22.02
CA ARG A 238 -2.43 3.31 -23.37
C ARG A 238 -3.83 3.89 -23.48
N ILE A 239 -4.84 3.25 -22.89
CA ILE A 239 -6.23 3.74 -22.89
C ILE A 239 -6.33 5.07 -22.13
N MET A 240 -5.67 5.19 -20.96
CA MET A 240 -5.61 6.44 -20.19
C MET A 240 -4.90 7.56 -20.97
N GLU A 241 -3.77 7.25 -21.61
CA GLU A 241 -3.03 8.22 -22.44
C GLU A 241 -3.88 8.73 -23.62
N ASN A 242 -4.56 7.84 -24.34
CA ASN A 242 -5.49 8.18 -25.40
C ASN A 242 -6.67 9.03 -24.90
N ALA A 243 -7.06 8.89 -23.65
CA ALA A 243 -8.06 9.74 -23.00
C ALA A 243 -7.50 11.10 -22.53
N GLY A 244 -6.19 11.35 -22.71
CA GLY A 244 -5.51 12.59 -22.34
C GLY A 244 -5.01 12.66 -20.92
N VAL A 245 -4.88 11.52 -20.23
CA VAL A 245 -4.16 11.42 -18.95
C VAL A 245 -2.66 11.61 -19.22
N LYS A 246 -1.99 12.38 -18.37
CA LYS A 246 -0.53 12.53 -18.46
C LYS A 246 0.14 11.41 -17.71
N ILE A 247 0.97 10.63 -18.39
CA ILE A 247 1.68 9.49 -17.82
C ILE A 247 3.18 9.75 -17.86
N ARG A 248 3.87 9.48 -16.76
CA ARG A 248 5.32 9.48 -16.67
C ARG A 248 5.81 8.20 -15.98
N ARG A 249 6.97 7.73 -16.42
CA ARG A 249 7.64 6.57 -15.84
C ARG A 249 8.70 7.00 -14.85
N GLN A 250 8.58 6.53 -13.63
CA GLN A 250 9.59 6.68 -12.58
C GLN A 250 10.69 5.62 -12.77
N LYS A 251 11.94 6.07 -12.94
CA LYS A 251 13.11 5.20 -13.14
C LYS A 251 14.15 5.31 -12.03
N HIS A 252 14.22 6.46 -11.33
CA HIS A 252 15.22 6.73 -10.31
C HIS A 252 15.02 5.91 -9.01
N LEU A 253 13.82 5.42 -8.77
CA LEU A 253 13.45 4.50 -7.71
C LEU A 253 12.48 3.47 -8.28
N LYS A 254 12.53 2.25 -7.79
CA LYS A 254 11.51 1.24 -8.10
C LYS A 254 10.17 1.70 -7.52
N LEU A 255 9.12 1.72 -8.32
CA LEU A 255 7.82 2.16 -7.86
C LEU A 255 7.05 0.99 -7.25
N HIS A 256 6.76 1.11 -5.96
CA HIS A 256 5.90 0.17 -5.24
C HIS A 256 4.77 0.90 -4.48
N ALA A 257 4.77 2.22 -4.47
CA ALA A 257 3.74 3.05 -3.87
C ALA A 257 2.34 2.75 -4.44
N LYS A 258 1.33 2.87 -3.60
CA LYS A 258 -0.09 2.87 -3.93
C LYS A 258 -0.67 4.16 -3.35
N LEU A 259 -0.64 5.24 -4.14
CA LEU A 259 -1.01 6.58 -3.70
C LEU A 259 -1.97 7.23 -4.69
N ILE A 260 -3.05 7.79 -4.16
CA ILE A 260 -4.02 8.62 -4.88
C ILE A 260 -4.16 9.93 -4.11
N ILE A 261 -3.93 11.08 -4.78
CA ILE A 261 -4.14 12.40 -4.20
C ILE A 261 -5.23 13.12 -5.00
N VAL A 262 -6.27 13.56 -4.31
CA VAL A 262 -7.43 14.25 -4.91
C VAL A 262 -7.41 15.71 -4.50
N ASP A 263 -7.36 16.60 -5.51
CA ASP A 263 -7.38 18.07 -5.38
C ASP A 263 -6.35 18.65 -4.41
N GLY A 264 -5.33 17.87 -4.04
CA GLY A 264 -4.36 18.21 -3.00
C GLY A 264 -4.97 18.39 -1.60
N ARG A 265 -6.18 17.87 -1.38
CA ARG A 265 -6.96 18.00 -0.15
C ARG A 265 -7.20 16.68 0.57
N TYR A 266 -7.10 15.59 -0.14
CA TYR A 266 -7.24 14.25 0.41
C TYR A 266 -6.29 13.29 -0.28
N ALA A 267 -5.71 12.39 0.47
CA ALA A 267 -4.88 11.33 -0.07
C ALA A 267 -5.30 9.97 0.49
N GLN A 268 -5.16 8.94 -0.33
CA GLN A 268 -5.31 7.55 0.07
C GLN A 268 -4.02 6.80 -0.25
N THR A 269 -3.56 5.97 0.69
CA THR A 269 -2.43 5.07 0.50
C THR A 269 -2.63 3.78 1.29
N GLY A 270 -1.90 2.72 0.96
CA GLY A 270 -2.00 1.42 1.65
C GLY A 270 -1.49 0.28 0.80
N SER A 271 -1.92 -0.93 1.13
CA SER A 271 -1.40 -2.14 0.51
C SER A 271 -2.01 -2.48 -0.86
N MET A 272 -3.20 -1.95 -1.17
CA MET A 272 -4.02 -2.36 -2.32
C MET A 272 -3.43 -1.95 -3.65
N ASN A 273 -3.13 -2.91 -4.50
CA ASN A 273 -2.94 -2.70 -5.92
C ASN A 273 -4.30 -2.41 -6.61
N LEU A 274 -4.28 -1.69 -7.74
CA LEU A 274 -5.49 -1.44 -8.54
C LEU A 274 -5.75 -2.65 -9.46
N ASP A 275 -5.93 -3.82 -8.85
CA ASP A 275 -6.22 -5.10 -9.52
C ASP A 275 -7.37 -5.85 -8.85
N ARG A 276 -7.95 -6.81 -9.60
CA ARG A 276 -9.11 -7.59 -9.13
C ARG A 276 -8.81 -8.38 -7.86
N SER A 277 -7.63 -8.97 -7.77
CA SER A 277 -7.30 -9.83 -6.63
C SER A 277 -7.20 -9.04 -5.34
N ALA A 278 -6.64 -7.83 -5.39
CA ALA A 278 -6.57 -6.93 -4.25
C ALA A 278 -7.96 -6.50 -3.76
N PHE A 279 -8.92 -6.29 -4.68
CA PHE A 279 -10.26 -5.84 -4.32
C PHE A 279 -11.22 -6.96 -3.92
N ASP A 280 -11.10 -8.14 -4.53
CA ASP A 280 -12.12 -9.18 -4.45
C ASP A 280 -11.76 -10.33 -3.50
N VAL A 281 -10.46 -10.64 -3.32
CA VAL A 281 -10.08 -11.88 -2.64
C VAL A 281 -8.97 -11.75 -1.60
N ARG A 282 -8.06 -10.76 -1.73
CA ARG A 282 -6.98 -10.57 -0.76
C ARG A 282 -7.45 -9.81 0.48
N ARG A 283 -6.74 -10.00 1.60
CA ARG A 283 -6.84 -9.12 2.77
C ARG A 283 -5.90 -7.93 2.57
N GLU A 284 -6.48 -6.76 2.40
CA GLU A 284 -5.77 -5.50 2.14
C GLU A 284 -6.28 -4.40 3.07
N LEU A 285 -5.44 -3.41 3.33
CA LEU A 285 -5.80 -2.24 4.13
C LEU A 285 -5.16 -0.98 3.55
N GLY A 286 -5.96 0.07 3.43
CA GLY A 286 -5.53 1.42 3.12
C GLY A 286 -6.03 2.42 4.14
N VAL A 287 -5.44 3.61 4.12
CA VAL A 287 -5.79 4.73 5.00
C VAL A 287 -5.89 6.02 4.21
N GLY A 288 -6.86 6.82 4.55
CA GLY A 288 -7.04 8.17 4.06
C GLY A 288 -6.37 9.22 4.95
N SER A 289 -6.06 10.36 4.37
CA SER A 289 -5.52 11.52 5.09
C SER A 289 -6.01 12.82 4.47
N ASP A 290 -6.49 13.72 5.31
CA ASP A 290 -6.72 15.14 5.02
C ASP A 290 -5.81 16.03 5.88
N ALA A 291 -4.86 15.46 6.63
CA ALA A 291 -3.91 16.19 7.45
C ALA A 291 -3.00 17.05 6.56
N GLU A 292 -2.94 18.34 6.84
CA GLU A 292 -2.28 19.33 5.99
C GLU A 292 -0.77 19.05 5.83
N ASP A 293 -0.09 18.68 6.90
CA ASP A 293 1.34 18.36 6.89
C ASP A 293 1.66 17.08 6.09
N VAL A 294 0.79 16.06 6.21
CA VAL A 294 0.86 14.83 5.40
C VAL A 294 0.67 15.16 3.93
N LEU A 295 -0.39 15.91 3.59
CA LEU A 295 -0.70 16.29 2.21
C LEU A 295 0.40 17.16 1.58
N MET A 296 0.92 18.14 2.32
CA MET A 296 2.03 18.98 1.84
C MET A 296 3.28 18.14 1.54
N ARG A 297 3.60 17.19 2.42
CA ARG A 297 4.76 16.32 2.22
C ARG A 297 4.54 15.35 1.05
N LEU A 298 3.38 14.69 0.96
CA LEU A 298 3.01 13.82 -0.15
C LEU A 298 3.09 14.56 -1.49
N LYS A 299 2.50 15.74 -1.57
CA LYS A 299 2.53 16.56 -2.77
C LYS A 299 3.96 16.95 -3.18
N ARG A 300 4.78 17.37 -2.22
CA ARG A 300 6.20 17.72 -2.49
C ARG A 300 6.98 16.51 -3.04
N ILE A 301 6.77 15.32 -2.47
CA ILE A 301 7.43 14.09 -2.95
C ILE A 301 6.92 13.72 -4.34
N PHE A 302 5.59 13.74 -4.55
CA PHE A 302 5.01 13.46 -5.86
C PHE A 302 5.55 14.40 -6.94
N GLU A 303 5.62 15.72 -6.68
CA GLU A 303 6.18 16.70 -7.63
C GLU A 303 7.66 16.42 -7.91
N ALA A 304 8.46 16.12 -6.90
CA ALA A 304 9.87 15.77 -7.08
C ALA A 304 10.05 14.50 -7.92
N ASP A 305 9.25 13.47 -7.67
CA ASP A 305 9.25 12.23 -8.45
C ASP A 305 8.75 12.48 -9.89
N TRP A 306 7.71 13.34 -10.04
CA TRP A 306 7.18 13.72 -11.33
C TRP A 306 8.20 14.45 -12.20
N ASP A 307 8.93 15.39 -11.62
CA ASP A 307 9.94 16.19 -12.34
C ASP A 307 11.14 15.35 -12.81
N GLN A 308 11.50 14.32 -12.02
CA GLN A 308 12.55 13.37 -12.36
C GLN A 308 12.10 12.24 -13.29
N ALA A 309 10.78 12.04 -13.41
CA ALA A 309 10.22 10.98 -14.24
C ALA A 309 10.26 11.34 -15.72
N HIS A 310 10.35 10.31 -16.56
CA HIS A 310 10.37 10.46 -18.02
C HIS A 310 8.96 10.37 -18.59
N ALA A 311 8.67 11.12 -19.67
CA ALA A 311 7.49 10.86 -20.49
C ALA A 311 7.50 9.38 -20.88
N TYR A 312 6.36 8.74 -20.74
CA TYR A 312 6.26 7.31 -20.96
C TYR A 312 5.07 6.99 -21.86
N GLU A 313 5.39 6.46 -23.00
CA GLU A 313 4.44 5.84 -23.93
C GLU A 313 4.43 4.35 -23.61
N ALA A 314 3.31 3.85 -23.12
CA ALA A 314 3.21 2.45 -22.78
C ALA A 314 3.33 1.57 -24.04
N PRO A 315 4.13 0.50 -24.02
CA PRO A 315 4.32 -0.36 -25.17
C PRO A 315 3.01 -1.03 -25.60
N ASP A 316 2.94 -1.44 -26.87
CA ASP A 316 1.83 -2.27 -27.34
C ASP A 316 1.88 -3.61 -26.58
N PRO A 317 0.82 -3.98 -25.87
CA PRO A 317 0.82 -5.23 -25.10
C PRO A 317 1.00 -6.48 -25.97
N LEU A 318 0.69 -6.41 -27.28
CA LEU A 318 0.85 -7.52 -28.21
C LEU A 318 2.21 -7.53 -28.93
N ASP A 319 3.07 -6.55 -28.70
CA ASP A 319 4.43 -6.52 -29.24
C ASP A 319 5.44 -7.00 -28.19
N PRO A 320 5.95 -8.26 -28.29
CA PRO A 320 6.93 -8.78 -27.33
C PRO A 320 8.24 -7.98 -27.30
N ALA A 321 8.66 -7.39 -28.42
CA ALA A 321 9.88 -6.60 -28.49
C ALA A 321 9.76 -5.27 -27.74
N ALA A 322 8.57 -4.72 -27.65
CA ALA A 322 8.30 -3.49 -26.89
C ALA A 322 8.37 -3.68 -25.36
N HIS A 323 8.39 -4.94 -24.89
CA HIS A 323 8.54 -5.25 -23.47
C HIS A 323 10.01 -5.24 -23.02
N ASP A 324 10.96 -5.23 -23.98
CA ASP A 324 12.38 -5.14 -23.68
C ASP A 324 12.84 -3.67 -23.72
N ASP A 325 12.58 -2.95 -22.65
CA ASP A 325 12.98 -1.55 -22.51
C ASP A 325 14.38 -1.37 -21.92
N GLY A 326 15.24 -2.41 -22.03
CA GLY A 326 16.60 -2.43 -21.52
C GLY A 326 16.69 -2.48 -19.99
N GLU A 327 15.61 -2.77 -19.31
CA GLU A 327 15.66 -3.10 -17.88
C GLU A 327 16.23 -4.50 -17.70
N LEU A 328 17.32 -4.56 -17.00
CA LEU A 328 17.91 -5.81 -16.51
C LEU A 328 16.82 -6.65 -15.83
N ILE A 329 16.82 -7.93 -16.13
CA ILE A 329 16.01 -9.06 -15.63
C ILE A 329 15.02 -8.67 -14.53
N PRO A 330 13.71 -8.95 -14.65
CA PRO A 330 12.75 -8.72 -13.60
C PRO A 330 13.32 -9.23 -12.28
N ASP A 331 13.39 -8.37 -11.28
CA ASP A 331 13.78 -8.80 -9.94
C ASP A 331 12.74 -9.83 -9.51
N PRO A 332 13.10 -11.12 -9.37
CA PRO A 332 12.15 -12.19 -9.10
C PRO A 332 11.33 -11.95 -7.82
N GLU A 333 11.78 -11.05 -6.95
CA GLU A 333 11.03 -10.65 -5.77
C GLU A 333 9.81 -9.78 -6.07
N PHE A 334 9.74 -9.07 -7.21
CA PHE A 334 8.56 -8.28 -7.59
C PHE A 334 7.56 -9.05 -8.46
N VAL A 335 7.98 -10.17 -9.05
CA VAL A 335 7.17 -10.93 -10.02
C VAL A 335 6.03 -11.69 -9.33
N HIS A 336 6.10 -11.89 -8.01
CA HIS A 336 5.17 -12.76 -7.27
C HIS A 336 4.43 -12.06 -6.12
N GLU A 337 4.41 -10.73 -6.07
CA GLU A 337 3.58 -9.97 -5.11
C GLU A 337 2.10 -9.92 -5.48
#